data_da17181cbc9912f1900eee950eac411f
#
_entry.id   da17181cbc9912f1900eee950eac411f
#
_cell.length_a   1.000
_cell.length_b   1.000
_cell.length_c   1.000
_cell.angle_alpha   90.00
_cell.angle_beta   90.00
_cell.angle_gamma   90.00
#
_symmetry.space_group_name_H-M   'P 1'
#
loop_
_entity.id
_entity.type
_entity.pdbx_description
1 polymer ?
#
loop_
_entity_poly.entity_id
_entity_poly.type
_entity_poly.pdbx_seq_one_letter_code
_entity_poly.pdbx_strand_id
1 'polypeptide(L)'
;QAYGDDKADIAVGPTSSGVALAMLPVAEEYKKILLVEPAVADSITGDKWNKYIFRTGRNSSQDAISNAVALDKAGTSIATLAQDYAFGRDGVKAYKEALKNAKVVHEEYLPTNTTDFTAGAQRIIDKLKDQPGRKVIWIIWAGGGGNPFKIADLDLKRYNIEITTGGNILPAMAAYKQFPGMEGATYYYFG
;
A
#
# COMPACT_ATOMS: atom_id res chain seq x y z
N GLN A 1 -0.86 -28.55 3.58
CA GLN A 1 -1.14 -29.49 2.49
C GLN A 1 0.01 -29.51 1.48
N ALA A 2 0.27 -28.45 0.70
CA ALA A 2 1.26 -28.43 -0.39
C ALA A 2 2.62 -29.05 -0.04
N TYR A 3 3.23 -28.64 1.08
CA TYR A 3 4.53 -29.14 1.49
C TYR A 3 4.47 -30.51 2.18
N GLY A 4 3.38 -30.82 2.88
CA GLY A 4 3.21 -32.10 3.60
C GLY A 4 2.70 -33.21 2.70
N ASP A 5 1.44 -33.10 2.29
CA ASP A 5 0.73 -34.15 1.56
C ASP A 5 1.15 -34.26 0.10
N ASP A 6 1.21 -33.10 -0.58
CA ASP A 6 1.54 -33.02 -2.01
C ASP A 6 3.06 -33.02 -2.27
N LYS A 7 3.87 -32.96 -1.23
CA LYS A 7 5.35 -32.99 -1.25
C LYS A 7 5.98 -31.96 -2.19
N ALA A 8 5.37 -30.79 -2.34
CA ALA A 8 5.95 -29.71 -3.11
C ALA A 8 7.29 -29.27 -2.51
N ASP A 9 8.26 -28.98 -3.35
CA ASP A 9 9.57 -28.45 -2.92
C ASP A 9 9.60 -26.95 -2.86
N ILE A 10 8.80 -26.29 -3.71
CA ILE A 10 8.70 -24.84 -3.81
C ILE A 10 7.22 -24.45 -3.92
N ALA A 11 6.80 -23.45 -3.14
CA ALA A 11 5.54 -22.77 -3.34
C ALA A 11 5.79 -21.35 -3.87
N VAL A 12 4.94 -20.88 -4.77
CA VAL A 12 4.99 -19.52 -5.34
C VAL A 12 3.72 -18.77 -4.99
N GLY A 13 3.85 -17.56 -4.55
CA GLY A 13 2.78 -16.69 -4.07
C GLY A 13 3.08 -16.25 -2.63
N PRO A 14 2.10 -15.77 -1.88
CA PRO A 14 0.74 -15.37 -2.25
C PRO A 14 0.64 -13.88 -2.64
N THR A 15 -0.53 -13.44 -3.06
CA THR A 15 -0.79 -12.01 -3.34
C THR A 15 -0.93 -11.19 -2.05
N SER A 16 -1.59 -11.72 -1.04
CA SER A 16 -1.82 -11.02 0.23
C SER A 16 -0.60 -11.07 1.14
N SER A 17 -0.13 -9.91 1.58
CA SER A 17 0.97 -9.81 2.56
C SER A 17 0.65 -10.50 3.89
N GLY A 18 -0.60 -10.44 4.35
CA GLY A 18 -1.02 -11.15 5.57
C GLY A 18 -0.94 -12.67 5.42
N VAL A 19 -1.34 -13.20 4.27
CA VAL A 19 -1.21 -14.63 3.95
C VAL A 19 0.26 -15.01 3.83
N ALA A 20 1.08 -14.20 3.15
CA ALA A 20 2.52 -14.42 3.07
C ALA A 20 3.14 -14.58 4.45
N LEU A 21 2.88 -13.64 5.36
CA LEU A 21 3.40 -13.69 6.74
C LEU A 21 2.97 -14.97 7.49
N ALA A 22 1.73 -15.42 7.29
CA ALA A 22 1.26 -16.67 7.88
C ALA A 22 1.94 -17.92 7.28
N MET A 23 2.42 -17.84 6.04
CA MET A 23 3.14 -18.93 5.36
C MET A 23 4.63 -19.03 5.75
N LEU A 24 5.25 -17.96 6.25
CA LEU A 24 6.69 -17.97 6.58
C LEU A 24 7.06 -19.06 7.58
N PRO A 25 6.38 -19.21 8.74
CA PRO A 25 6.70 -20.29 9.68
C PRO A 25 6.42 -21.68 9.12
N VAL A 26 5.44 -21.81 8.22
CA VAL A 26 5.13 -23.10 7.58
C VAL A 26 6.27 -23.52 6.63
N ALA A 27 6.80 -22.60 5.83
CA ALA A 27 7.96 -22.87 4.98
C ALA A 27 9.18 -23.30 5.80
N GLU A 28 9.41 -22.67 6.95
CA GLU A 28 10.50 -23.01 7.87
C GLU A 28 10.30 -24.39 8.52
N GLU A 29 9.10 -24.69 8.99
CA GLU A 29 8.74 -25.99 9.59
C GLU A 29 9.02 -27.15 8.63
N TYR A 30 8.56 -27.03 7.38
CA TYR A 30 8.76 -28.05 6.36
C TYR A 30 10.13 -27.98 5.67
N LYS A 31 10.93 -26.96 5.96
CA LYS A 31 12.25 -26.70 5.30
C LYS A 31 12.13 -26.65 3.78
N LYS A 32 11.09 -26.00 3.30
CA LYS A 32 10.75 -25.87 1.88
C LYS A 32 10.74 -24.40 1.45
N ILE A 33 11.05 -24.13 0.19
CA ILE A 33 11.16 -22.78 -0.34
C ILE A 33 9.78 -22.15 -0.54
N LEU A 34 9.61 -20.92 -0.04
CA LEU A 34 8.52 -20.04 -0.40
C LEU A 34 9.07 -18.86 -1.23
N LEU A 35 8.68 -18.82 -2.50
CA LEU A 35 8.97 -17.72 -3.40
C LEU A 35 7.80 -16.73 -3.37
N VAL A 36 7.97 -15.62 -2.67
CA VAL A 36 6.92 -14.64 -2.48
C VAL A 36 6.78 -13.74 -3.70
N GLU A 37 5.60 -13.76 -4.30
CA GLU A 37 5.20 -12.95 -5.45
C GLU A 37 3.66 -12.86 -5.50
N PRO A 38 3.03 -11.71 -5.57
CA PRO A 38 3.55 -10.33 -5.56
C PRO A 38 3.39 -9.59 -4.21
N ALA A 39 3.23 -10.28 -3.08
CA ALA A 39 3.06 -9.65 -1.77
C ALA A 39 4.25 -8.73 -1.42
N VAL A 40 3.97 -7.50 -0.94
CA VAL A 40 4.97 -6.43 -0.87
C VAL A 40 5.35 -5.98 0.53
N ALA A 41 4.67 -6.41 1.61
CA ALA A 41 5.01 -5.97 2.96
C ALA A 41 6.51 -6.17 3.25
N ASP A 42 7.16 -5.15 3.81
CA ASP A 42 8.61 -5.17 4.08
C ASP A 42 8.99 -6.24 5.10
N SER A 43 8.11 -6.49 6.08
CA SER A 43 8.32 -7.48 7.13
C SER A 43 8.55 -8.91 6.60
N ILE A 44 8.05 -9.24 5.39
CA ILE A 44 8.21 -10.57 4.77
C ILE A 44 9.69 -10.95 4.59
N THR A 45 10.50 -10.02 4.12
CA THR A 45 11.96 -10.20 3.93
C THR A 45 12.78 -9.35 4.88
N GLY A 46 12.12 -8.70 5.85
CA GLY A 46 12.70 -7.94 6.96
C GLY A 46 12.69 -8.75 8.26
N ASP A 47 12.04 -8.22 9.28
CA ASP A 47 12.05 -8.76 10.64
C ASP A 47 11.38 -10.13 10.81
N LYS A 48 10.55 -10.56 9.86
CA LYS A 48 9.89 -11.87 9.83
C LYS A 48 10.57 -12.90 8.93
N TRP A 49 11.62 -12.51 8.23
CA TRP A 49 12.32 -13.37 7.27
C TRP A 49 12.94 -14.61 7.94
N ASN A 50 12.94 -15.72 7.20
CA ASN A 50 13.76 -16.87 7.47
C ASN A 50 14.43 -17.37 6.17
N LYS A 51 15.40 -18.26 6.29
CA LYS A 51 16.27 -18.70 5.18
C LYS A 51 15.57 -19.44 4.03
N TYR A 52 14.31 -19.79 4.19
CA TYR A 52 13.51 -20.48 3.17
C TYR A 52 12.65 -19.53 2.35
N ILE A 53 12.72 -18.22 2.66
CA ILE A 53 11.89 -17.18 2.05
C ILE A 53 12.70 -16.39 1.04
N PHE A 54 12.18 -16.31 -0.17
CA PHE A 54 12.72 -15.50 -1.26
C PHE A 54 11.61 -14.62 -1.84
N ARG A 55 11.96 -13.46 -2.35
CA ARG A 55 11.04 -12.55 -3.04
C ARG A 55 11.65 -12.08 -4.35
N THR A 56 10.91 -12.20 -5.44
CA THR A 56 11.34 -11.73 -6.76
C THR A 56 10.76 -10.38 -7.12
N GLY A 57 9.62 -10.01 -6.53
CA GLY A 57 8.96 -8.73 -6.74
C GLY A 57 9.50 -7.61 -5.85
N ARG A 58 8.89 -6.44 -6.02
CA ARG A 58 9.17 -5.24 -5.22
C ARG A 58 8.69 -5.39 -3.77
N ASN A 59 9.07 -4.43 -2.93
CA ASN A 59 8.58 -4.28 -1.57
C ASN A 59 7.98 -2.89 -1.30
N SER A 60 7.34 -2.71 -0.13
CA SER A 60 6.69 -1.45 0.24
C SER A 60 7.66 -0.28 0.32
N SER A 61 8.89 -0.49 0.76
CA SER A 61 9.92 0.55 0.81
C SER A 61 10.31 1.04 -0.59
N GLN A 62 10.41 0.16 -1.57
CA GLN A 62 10.68 0.55 -2.97
C GLN A 62 9.53 1.36 -3.56
N ASP A 63 8.28 0.95 -3.30
CA ASP A 63 7.09 1.71 -3.70
C ASP A 63 7.08 3.10 -3.04
N ALA A 64 7.39 3.16 -1.75
CA ALA A 64 7.42 4.40 -0.99
C ALA A 64 8.48 5.38 -1.49
N ILE A 65 9.70 4.92 -1.75
CA ILE A 65 10.79 5.75 -2.27
C ILE A 65 10.42 6.30 -3.65
N SER A 66 9.87 5.47 -4.52
CA SER A 66 9.43 5.89 -5.86
C SER A 66 8.37 6.99 -5.80
N ASN A 67 7.39 6.84 -4.92
CA ASN A 67 6.32 7.83 -4.75
C ASN A 67 6.80 9.11 -4.04
N ALA A 68 7.73 9.00 -3.11
CA ALA A 68 8.28 10.15 -2.39
C ALA A 68 8.92 11.17 -3.34
N VAL A 69 9.48 10.74 -4.47
CA VAL A 69 10.06 11.67 -5.48
C VAL A 69 9.09 12.78 -5.86
N ALA A 70 7.82 12.47 -6.02
CA ALA A 70 6.79 13.44 -6.40
C ALA A 70 6.20 14.20 -5.19
N LEU A 71 6.14 13.58 -4.03
CA LEU A 71 5.38 14.06 -2.88
C LEU A 71 6.24 14.69 -1.78
N ASP A 72 7.53 14.33 -1.68
CA ASP A 72 8.41 14.79 -0.60
C ASP A 72 8.90 16.23 -0.83
N LYS A 73 7.98 17.17 -0.80
CA LYS A 73 8.26 18.61 -0.93
C LYS A 73 7.91 19.32 0.37
N ALA A 74 8.73 20.29 0.75
CA ALA A 74 8.46 21.15 1.91
C ALA A 74 7.09 21.84 1.76
N GLY A 75 6.33 21.89 2.85
CA GLY A 75 4.97 22.43 2.83
C GLY A 75 3.90 21.47 2.31
N THR A 76 4.23 20.20 2.04
CA THR A 76 3.25 19.16 1.73
C THR A 76 2.78 18.47 3.00
N SER A 77 1.48 18.46 3.24
CA SER A 77 0.80 17.69 4.30
C SER A 77 0.10 16.49 3.70
N ILE A 78 0.39 15.32 4.24
CA ILE A 78 -0.13 14.04 3.73
C ILE A 78 -0.98 13.38 4.82
N ALA A 79 -2.15 12.86 4.45
CA ALA A 79 -2.86 11.88 5.23
C ALA A 79 -2.90 10.56 4.47
N THR A 80 -2.78 9.44 5.17
CA THR A 80 -2.89 8.12 4.55
C THR A 80 -4.28 7.53 4.76
N LEU A 81 -4.77 6.80 3.76
CA LEU A 81 -5.94 5.95 3.84
C LEU A 81 -5.51 4.52 3.49
N ALA A 82 -5.40 3.67 4.47
CA ALA A 82 -4.80 2.35 4.32
C ALA A 82 -5.71 1.21 4.78
N GLN A 83 -5.55 0.04 4.17
CA GLN A 83 -6.18 -1.18 4.67
C GLN A 83 -5.52 -1.64 5.98
N ASP A 84 -6.34 -2.03 6.96
CA ASP A 84 -5.87 -2.44 8.28
C ASP A 84 -5.39 -3.90 8.30
N TYR A 85 -4.27 -4.15 7.62
CA TYR A 85 -3.51 -5.41 7.71
C TYR A 85 -2.04 -5.17 7.29
N ALA A 86 -1.22 -6.23 7.25
CA ALA A 86 0.23 -6.13 7.03
C ALA A 86 0.63 -5.25 5.82
N PHE A 87 -0.05 -5.38 4.68
CA PHE A 87 0.22 -4.55 3.50
C PHE A 87 0.05 -3.05 3.80
N GLY A 88 -1.09 -2.65 4.38
CA GLY A 88 -1.37 -1.24 4.66
C GLY A 88 -0.47 -0.68 5.76
N ARG A 89 -0.24 -1.45 6.81
CA ARG A 89 0.60 -1.04 7.94
C ARG A 89 2.07 -0.87 7.56
N ASP A 90 2.65 -1.85 6.88
CA ASP A 90 4.04 -1.76 6.38
C ASP A 90 4.17 -0.67 5.30
N GLY A 91 3.14 -0.52 4.45
CA GLY A 91 3.10 0.55 3.45
C GLY A 91 3.13 1.95 4.06
N VAL A 92 2.27 2.23 5.04
CA VAL A 92 2.26 3.53 5.75
C VAL A 92 3.60 3.80 6.44
N LYS A 93 4.16 2.79 7.11
CA LYS A 93 5.48 2.89 7.75
C LYS A 93 6.55 3.25 6.72
N ALA A 94 6.63 2.50 5.63
CA ALA A 94 7.61 2.74 4.56
C ALA A 94 7.47 4.15 3.96
N TYR A 95 6.25 4.62 3.76
CA TYR A 95 6.00 5.95 3.22
C TYR A 95 6.44 7.06 4.17
N LYS A 96 6.19 6.91 5.48
CA LYS A 96 6.70 7.85 6.48
C LYS A 96 8.23 7.90 6.49
N GLU A 97 8.87 6.75 6.38
CA GLU A 97 10.35 6.65 6.37
C GLU A 97 10.97 7.23 5.10
N ALA A 98 10.28 7.17 3.97
CA ALA A 98 10.75 7.73 2.70
C ALA A 98 10.63 9.26 2.61
N LEU A 99 9.75 9.88 3.40
CA LEU A 99 9.52 11.33 3.40
C LEU A 99 10.51 12.03 4.34
N LYS A 100 11.17 13.09 3.83
CA LYS A 100 12.12 13.92 4.58
C LYS A 100 11.61 15.35 4.80
N ASN A 101 10.85 15.88 3.85
CA ASN A 101 10.39 17.26 3.80
C ASN A 101 8.87 17.39 3.98
N ALA A 102 8.10 16.47 3.40
CA ALA A 102 6.66 16.38 3.58
C ALA A 102 6.31 15.73 4.94
N LYS A 103 5.12 16.01 5.44
CA LYS A 103 4.68 15.52 6.76
C LYS A 103 3.42 14.67 6.64
N VAL A 104 3.43 13.48 7.22
CA VAL A 104 2.20 12.71 7.45
C VAL A 104 1.53 13.25 8.71
N VAL A 105 0.37 13.88 8.54
CA VAL A 105 -0.38 14.55 9.62
C VAL A 105 -1.50 13.69 10.18
N HIS A 106 -1.92 12.65 9.45
CA HIS A 106 -2.94 11.70 9.87
C HIS A 106 -2.77 10.34 9.19
N GLU A 107 -3.03 9.28 9.93
CA GLU A 107 -3.06 7.90 9.44
C GLU A 107 -4.46 7.33 9.70
N GLU A 108 -5.18 7.01 8.64
CA GLU A 108 -6.47 6.35 8.70
C GLU A 108 -6.34 4.90 8.26
N TYR A 109 -6.74 3.99 9.13
CA TYR A 109 -6.78 2.55 8.84
C TYR A 109 -8.22 2.07 8.86
N LEU A 110 -8.63 1.41 7.79
CA LEU A 110 -9.98 0.88 7.65
C LEU A 110 -9.94 -0.64 7.40
N PRO A 111 -10.92 -1.39 7.91
CA PRO A 111 -11.03 -2.83 7.67
C PRO A 111 -10.98 -3.19 6.19
N THR A 112 -10.41 -4.35 5.87
CA THR A 112 -10.21 -4.80 4.47
C THR A 112 -11.50 -4.99 3.70
N ASN A 113 -12.62 -5.18 4.38
CA ASN A 113 -13.96 -5.33 3.81
C ASN A 113 -14.80 -4.03 3.81
N THR A 114 -14.19 -2.89 4.11
CA THR A 114 -14.87 -1.58 4.09
C THR A 114 -15.47 -1.31 2.72
N THR A 115 -16.74 -0.93 2.68
CA THR A 115 -17.49 -0.57 1.45
C THR A 115 -17.81 0.91 1.38
N ASP A 116 -17.96 1.57 2.55
CA ASP A 116 -18.22 2.99 2.68
C ASP A 116 -17.03 3.67 3.36
N PHE A 117 -16.38 4.57 2.63
CA PHE A 117 -15.20 5.31 3.07
C PHE A 117 -15.53 6.71 3.60
N THR A 118 -16.79 7.12 3.61
CA THR A 118 -17.22 8.49 3.91
C THR A 118 -16.73 8.95 5.28
N ALA A 119 -16.95 8.16 6.31
CA ALA A 119 -16.56 8.53 7.68
C ALA A 119 -15.02 8.63 7.83
N GLY A 120 -14.27 7.70 7.23
CA GLY A 120 -12.80 7.75 7.22
C GLY A 120 -12.28 8.97 6.47
N ALA A 121 -12.83 9.22 5.28
CA ALA A 121 -12.48 10.39 4.48
C ALA A 121 -12.79 11.71 5.20
N GLN A 122 -13.91 11.79 5.92
CA GLN A 122 -14.25 12.99 6.69
C GLN A 122 -13.21 13.26 7.79
N ARG A 123 -12.76 12.24 8.51
CA ARG A 123 -11.69 12.40 9.49
C ARG A 123 -10.38 12.89 8.87
N ILE A 124 -10.04 12.38 7.68
CA ILE A 124 -8.87 12.82 6.90
C ILE A 124 -9.05 14.29 6.48
N ILE A 125 -10.19 14.68 5.92
CA ILE A 125 -10.49 16.04 5.50
C ILE A 125 -10.35 17.00 6.69
N ASP A 126 -10.89 16.65 7.85
CA ASP A 126 -10.81 17.48 9.05
C ASP A 126 -9.37 17.72 9.55
N LYS A 127 -8.45 16.80 9.25
CA LYS A 127 -7.02 16.96 9.57
C LYS A 127 -6.23 17.73 8.51
N LEU A 128 -6.68 17.65 7.24
CA LEU A 128 -5.96 18.27 6.12
C LEU A 128 -6.48 19.67 5.77
N LYS A 129 -7.78 19.94 5.90
CA LYS A 129 -8.42 21.15 5.35
C LYS A 129 -7.72 22.44 5.75
N ASP A 130 -7.26 22.55 7.00
CA ASP A 130 -6.65 23.73 7.57
C ASP A 130 -5.12 23.72 7.50
N GLN A 131 -4.52 22.68 6.93
CA GLN A 131 -3.07 22.63 6.72
C GLN A 131 -2.64 23.61 5.63
N PRO A 132 -1.53 24.32 5.80
CA PRO A 132 -0.99 25.20 4.77
C PRO A 132 -0.38 24.38 3.62
N GLY A 133 -0.31 24.98 2.44
CA GLY A 133 0.38 24.43 1.27
C GLY A 133 -0.34 23.27 0.61
N ARG A 134 0.42 22.36 0.02
CA ARG A 134 -0.09 21.18 -0.69
C ARG A 134 -0.64 20.15 0.28
N LYS A 135 -1.80 19.60 -0.04
CA LYS A 135 -2.51 18.61 0.79
C LYS A 135 -2.85 17.39 -0.03
N VAL A 136 -2.44 16.21 0.45
CA VAL A 136 -2.55 14.96 -0.31
C VAL A 136 -3.13 13.85 0.56
N ILE A 137 -4.10 13.12 0.03
CA ILE A 137 -4.52 11.83 0.56
C ILE A 137 -3.78 10.73 -0.18
N TRP A 138 -3.01 9.94 0.54
CA TRP A 138 -2.27 8.82 -0.03
C TRP A 138 -3.00 7.51 0.25
N ILE A 139 -3.56 6.92 -0.79
CA ILE A 139 -4.36 5.69 -0.70
C ILE A 139 -3.44 4.46 -0.82
N ILE A 140 -3.49 3.59 0.20
CA ILE A 140 -2.74 2.33 0.29
C ILE A 140 -3.76 1.19 0.39
N TRP A 141 -4.32 0.82 -0.75
CA TRP A 141 -5.43 -0.13 -0.84
C TRP A 141 -5.18 -1.15 -1.96
N ALA A 142 -5.12 -2.44 -1.59
CA ALA A 142 -4.82 -3.53 -2.53
C ALA A 142 -6.06 -4.13 -3.21
N GLY A 143 -7.25 -3.75 -2.74
CA GLY A 143 -8.53 -4.30 -3.21
C GLY A 143 -9.30 -5.02 -2.11
N GLY A 144 -10.48 -5.51 -2.46
CA GLY A 144 -11.45 -6.01 -1.50
C GLY A 144 -12.32 -4.90 -0.90
N GLY A 145 -13.55 -5.24 -0.51
CA GLY A 145 -14.55 -4.26 -0.10
C GLY A 145 -14.99 -3.35 -1.24
N GLY A 146 -15.12 -2.06 -0.97
CA GLY A 146 -15.47 -1.03 -1.94
C GLY A 146 -14.26 -0.39 -2.63
N ASN A 147 -14.55 0.65 -3.41
CA ASN A 147 -13.54 1.45 -4.09
C ASN A 147 -13.18 2.69 -3.25
N PRO A 148 -11.97 2.79 -2.67
CA PRO A 148 -11.58 3.94 -1.85
C PRO A 148 -11.49 5.25 -2.64
N PHE A 149 -11.34 5.19 -3.97
CA PHE A 149 -11.27 6.39 -4.81
C PHE A 149 -12.60 7.16 -4.89
N LYS A 150 -13.71 6.55 -4.49
CA LYS A 150 -15.01 7.24 -4.36
C LYS A 150 -14.98 8.40 -3.35
N ILE A 151 -13.96 8.51 -2.50
CA ILE A 151 -13.76 9.70 -1.67
C ILE A 151 -13.57 10.97 -2.51
N ALA A 152 -13.21 10.86 -3.79
CA ALA A 152 -13.16 11.99 -4.73
C ALA A 152 -14.51 12.70 -4.88
N ASP A 153 -15.63 11.97 -4.67
CA ASP A 153 -16.98 12.50 -4.74
C ASP A 153 -17.31 13.43 -3.55
N LEU A 154 -16.45 13.52 -2.53
CA LEU A 154 -16.63 14.36 -1.34
C LEU A 154 -16.12 15.81 -1.52
N ASP A 155 -16.09 16.30 -2.75
CA ASP A 155 -15.67 17.67 -3.08
C ASP A 155 -14.31 18.08 -2.48
N LEU A 156 -13.31 17.19 -2.56
CA LEU A 156 -11.96 17.42 -2.04
C LEU A 156 -11.30 18.67 -2.62
N LYS A 157 -11.70 19.05 -3.84
CA LYS A 157 -11.21 20.27 -4.52
C LYS A 157 -11.53 21.54 -3.75
N ARG A 158 -12.67 21.59 -3.05
CA ARG A 158 -13.04 22.71 -2.18
C ARG A 158 -12.00 23.00 -1.11
N TYR A 159 -11.32 21.95 -0.64
CA TYR A 159 -10.28 22.04 0.38
C TYR A 159 -8.86 22.04 -0.20
N ASN A 160 -8.75 22.01 -1.52
CA ASN A 160 -7.48 21.90 -2.23
C ASN A 160 -6.71 20.63 -1.85
N ILE A 161 -7.44 19.51 -1.72
CA ILE A 161 -6.90 18.19 -1.37
C ILE A 161 -6.81 17.33 -2.64
N GLU A 162 -5.62 16.81 -2.90
CA GLU A 162 -5.32 15.88 -3.99
C GLU A 162 -5.40 14.43 -3.49
N ILE A 163 -5.64 13.49 -4.40
CA ILE A 163 -5.56 12.04 -4.13
C ILE A 163 -4.39 11.47 -4.91
N THR A 164 -3.62 10.61 -4.27
CA THR A 164 -2.61 9.80 -4.93
C THR A 164 -2.67 8.36 -4.45
N THR A 165 -2.06 7.47 -5.19
CA THR A 165 -1.96 6.05 -4.85
C THR A 165 -0.53 5.57 -4.98
N GLY A 166 -0.22 4.51 -4.23
CA GLY A 166 1.14 3.98 -4.13
C GLY A 166 1.62 3.17 -5.32
N GLY A 167 0.88 3.09 -6.42
CA GLY A 167 1.38 2.36 -7.55
C GLY A 167 0.35 2.02 -8.62
N ASN A 168 0.78 2.10 -9.86
CA ASN A 168 -0.06 1.92 -11.02
C ASN A 168 0.37 0.69 -11.82
N ILE A 169 -0.25 -0.44 -11.56
CA ILE A 169 -0.22 -1.55 -12.52
C ILE A 169 -1.16 -1.24 -13.68
N LEU A 170 -0.86 -1.74 -14.87
CA LEU A 170 -1.65 -1.46 -16.08
C LEU A 170 -3.18 -1.64 -15.90
N PRO A 171 -3.70 -2.69 -15.26
CA PRO A 171 -5.14 -2.80 -14.99
C PRO A 171 -5.69 -1.67 -14.12
N ALA A 172 -4.93 -1.20 -13.13
CA ALA A 172 -5.34 -0.10 -12.26
C ALA A 172 -5.34 1.24 -13.00
N MET A 173 -4.41 1.47 -13.93
CA MET A 173 -4.37 2.68 -14.74
C MET A 173 -5.65 2.90 -15.56
N ALA A 174 -6.28 1.84 -16.05
CA ALA A 174 -7.55 1.95 -16.75
C ALA A 174 -8.68 2.44 -15.83
N ALA A 175 -8.68 2.01 -14.57
CA ALA A 175 -9.62 2.50 -13.56
C ALA A 175 -9.36 3.96 -13.19
N TYR A 176 -8.10 4.38 -13.11
CA TYR A 176 -7.71 5.76 -12.75
C TYR A 176 -8.12 6.81 -13.78
N LYS A 177 -8.29 6.43 -15.06
CA LYS A 177 -8.84 7.34 -16.08
C LYS A 177 -10.23 7.90 -15.72
N GLN A 178 -10.95 7.23 -14.83
CA GLN A 178 -12.25 7.69 -14.35
C GLN A 178 -12.14 8.79 -13.27
N PHE A 179 -10.94 9.06 -12.77
CA PHE A 179 -10.69 10.03 -11.70
C PHE A 179 -9.69 11.09 -12.18
N PRO A 180 -10.16 12.14 -12.88
CA PRO A 180 -9.30 13.23 -13.37
C PRO A 180 -8.54 13.91 -12.22
N GLY A 181 -7.25 14.15 -12.43
CA GLY A 181 -6.39 14.80 -11.45
C GLY A 181 -5.75 13.85 -10.44
N MET A 182 -5.88 12.53 -10.63
CA MET A 182 -5.13 11.55 -9.87
C MET A 182 -3.70 11.46 -10.40
N GLU A 183 -2.74 11.75 -9.54
CA GLU A 183 -1.33 11.48 -9.81
C GLU A 183 -0.95 10.11 -9.23
N GLY A 184 -0.15 9.36 -9.96
CA GLY A 184 0.37 8.08 -9.50
C GLY A 184 1.80 7.87 -9.94
N ALA A 185 2.54 7.06 -9.20
CA ALA A 185 3.87 6.65 -9.59
C ALA A 185 3.80 5.47 -10.57
N THR A 186 4.67 5.48 -11.56
CA THR A 186 4.82 4.36 -12.49
C THR A 186 5.78 3.34 -11.91
N TYR A 187 5.43 2.08 -12.00
CA TYR A 187 6.38 1.00 -11.69
C TYR A 187 7.37 0.80 -12.82
N TYR A 188 8.59 0.47 -12.44
CA TYR A 188 9.50 -0.17 -13.37
C TYR A 188 9.01 -1.60 -13.63
N TYR A 189 8.66 -1.87 -14.87
CA TYR A 189 8.57 -3.22 -15.38
C TYR A 189 9.95 -3.62 -15.89
N PHE A 190 10.49 -4.67 -15.33
CA PHE A 190 11.51 -5.46 -15.99
C PHE A 190 10.80 -6.34 -17.02
N GLY A 191 10.70 -5.90 -18.22
CA GLY A 191 10.12 -6.67 -19.32
C GLY A 191 11.01 -6.60 -20.51
#